data_76f2e0db27c4309b453093e26dade540
#
_entry.id   76f2e0db27c4309b453093e26dade540
#
_cell.length_a   1.000
_cell.length_b   1.000
_cell.length_c   1.000
_cell.angle_alpha   90.00
_cell.angle_beta   90.00
_cell.angle_gamma   90.00
#
_symmetry.space_group_name_H-M   'P 1'
#
loop_
_entity.id
_entity.type
_entity.pdbx_description
1 polymer ?
#
loop_
_entity_poly.entity_id
_entity_poly.type
_entity_poly.pdbx_seq_one_letter_code
_entity_poly.pdbx_strand_id
1 'polypeptide(L)'
;YKKLVLSTYICSLMKNDNKKITIQVEGMSCANCAAGIKKHLEAKGIEDVTVNLSTGEASCRKKNNVSENNIISIIEELGYSTRLKISNEKDSFLKIEKYFYISLFFTLPLFSHMFLDEGSMLHNPLVQFVLCLPVYLLGLIYFGKSSWHSLKTGVPNMNVLIFIGSTAAFFYSIYGWILFGSTAQMHNFLFFETTATIITLVFLGNVLEHKSIQKTTTAIKELSDIQNVIAKKDLNGKIEEIKFDEIKINDTLIVNTGDKIPTDGIILNEKCIIDESMITGESIPVKKHKGDEVIGGTIITDGSIKIKATKIGNDTLLSQIIDLVKNAQNNKPHIQKLGDKVSAVFVPIVIIISVLTFLLGHFYFDIN
;
A
#
# COMPACT_ATOMS: atom_id res chain seq x y z
N TYR A 1 50.20 -2.41 18.07
CA TYR A 1 48.97 -2.13 18.88
C TYR A 1 48.11 -1.00 18.28
N LYS A 2 48.70 0.15 17.87
CA LYS A 2 47.91 1.26 17.28
C LYS A 2 47.22 0.95 15.95
N LYS A 3 47.80 0.08 15.09
CA LYS A 3 47.19 -0.31 13.82
C LYS A 3 45.99 -1.25 14.01
N LEU A 4 45.98 -2.10 15.04
CA LEU A 4 44.88 -3.00 15.34
C LEU A 4 43.63 -2.25 15.88
N VAL A 5 43.88 -1.25 16.75
CA VAL A 5 42.82 -0.41 17.33
C VAL A 5 42.17 0.48 16.26
N LEU A 6 42.96 0.99 15.29
CA LEU A 6 42.46 1.80 14.20
C LEU A 6 41.61 0.96 13.22
N SER A 7 42.02 -0.30 12.95
CA SER A 7 41.28 -1.25 12.12
C SER A 7 39.95 -1.65 12.76
N THR A 8 39.92 -1.87 14.07
CA THR A 8 38.69 -2.19 14.82
C THR A 8 37.74 -0.98 14.89
N TYR A 9 38.29 0.24 15.02
CA TYR A 9 37.50 1.48 15.02
C TYR A 9 36.92 1.79 13.63
N ILE A 10 37.69 1.59 12.55
CA ILE A 10 37.22 1.71 11.16
C ILE A 10 36.18 0.64 10.84
N CYS A 11 36.36 -0.58 11.31
CA CYS A 11 35.39 -1.67 11.14
C CYS A 11 34.08 -1.41 11.92
N SER A 12 34.15 -0.76 13.11
CA SER A 12 32.96 -0.34 13.87
C SER A 12 32.23 0.85 13.24
N LEU A 13 32.95 1.75 12.60
CA LEU A 13 32.39 2.87 11.84
C LEU A 13 31.74 2.40 10.51
N MET A 14 32.30 1.38 9.86
CA MET A 14 31.71 0.79 8.65
C MET A 14 30.48 -0.10 8.95
N LYS A 15 30.31 -0.58 10.17
CA LYS A 15 29.20 -1.48 10.56
C LYS A 15 27.87 -0.76 10.86
N ASN A 16 27.86 0.58 10.91
CA ASN A 16 26.69 1.34 11.31
C ASN A 16 25.97 2.10 10.17
N ASP A 17 26.49 2.01 8.92
CA ASP A 17 25.99 2.82 7.79
C ASP A 17 24.95 2.15 6.90
N ASN A 18 24.46 0.95 7.24
CA ASN A 18 23.56 0.17 6.36
C ASN A 18 22.18 -0.11 6.96
N LYS A 19 21.74 0.66 7.96
CA LYS A 19 20.40 0.44 8.53
C LYS A 19 19.33 1.06 7.63
N LYS A 20 18.55 0.21 6.98
CA LYS A 20 17.38 0.58 6.18
C LYS A 20 16.28 1.05 7.12
N ILE A 21 15.71 2.24 6.88
CA ILE A 21 14.54 2.75 7.60
C ILE A 21 13.33 2.39 6.74
N THR A 22 12.30 1.79 7.34
CA THR A 22 11.03 1.50 6.70
C THR A 22 9.90 2.18 7.47
N ILE A 23 9.11 3.00 6.77
CA ILE A 23 8.01 3.78 7.32
C ILE A 23 6.73 3.36 6.62
N GLN A 24 5.68 3.10 7.40
CA GLN A 24 4.35 2.83 6.89
C GLN A 24 3.70 4.14 6.45
N VAL A 25 3.24 4.21 5.20
CA VAL A 25 2.59 5.38 4.59
C VAL A 25 1.16 5.04 4.25
N GLU A 26 0.22 5.80 4.80
CA GLU A 26 -1.20 5.67 4.53
C GLU A 26 -1.68 6.75 3.54
N GLY A 27 -2.74 6.44 2.79
CA GLY A 27 -3.35 7.39 1.84
C GLY A 27 -2.77 7.30 0.43
N MET A 28 -1.85 6.37 0.15
CA MET A 28 -1.44 6.07 -1.22
C MET A 28 -2.55 5.30 -1.93
N SER A 29 -3.21 5.92 -2.90
CA SER A 29 -4.30 5.30 -3.67
C SER A 29 -3.88 4.81 -5.05
N CYS A 30 -2.68 5.16 -5.51
CA CYS A 30 -2.22 4.82 -6.85
C CYS A 30 -0.69 4.80 -6.95
N ALA A 31 -0.19 4.16 -8.01
CA ALA A 31 1.23 4.06 -8.29
C ALA A 31 1.93 5.41 -8.46
N ASN A 32 1.21 6.43 -8.98
CA ASN A 32 1.74 7.79 -9.08
C ASN A 32 1.95 8.43 -7.71
N CYS A 33 1.14 8.09 -6.71
CA CYS A 33 1.33 8.52 -5.32
C CYS A 33 2.66 7.99 -4.78
N ALA A 34 2.95 6.70 -4.96
CA ALA A 34 4.21 6.09 -4.56
C ALA A 34 5.42 6.70 -5.31
N ALA A 35 5.27 6.96 -6.61
CA ALA A 35 6.29 7.63 -7.42
C ALA A 35 6.52 9.08 -6.99
N GLY A 36 5.47 9.81 -6.63
CA GLY A 36 5.54 11.18 -6.11
C GLY A 36 6.30 11.27 -4.79
N ILE A 37 6.00 10.37 -3.85
CA ILE A 37 6.71 10.26 -2.56
C ILE A 37 8.19 9.96 -2.81
N LYS A 38 8.49 8.96 -3.66
CA LYS A 38 9.86 8.61 -4.02
C LYS A 38 10.62 9.80 -4.57
N LYS A 39 10.08 10.46 -5.60
CA LYS A 39 10.70 11.62 -6.25
C LYS A 39 10.94 12.78 -5.27
N HIS A 40 10.01 13.01 -4.36
CA HIS A 40 10.14 14.09 -3.38
C HIS A 40 11.19 13.79 -2.32
N LEU A 41 11.26 12.56 -1.82
CA LEU A 41 12.30 12.11 -0.89
C LEU A 41 13.69 12.18 -1.55
N GLU A 42 13.82 11.74 -2.81
CA GLU A 42 15.06 11.84 -3.58
C GLU A 42 15.47 13.30 -3.81
N ALA A 43 14.52 14.19 -4.11
CA ALA A 43 14.76 15.64 -4.26
C ALA A 43 15.25 16.32 -2.97
N LYS A 44 14.88 15.78 -1.80
CA LYS A 44 15.37 16.19 -0.47
C LYS A 44 16.71 15.53 -0.08
N GLY A 45 17.34 14.80 -1.01
CA GLY A 45 18.67 14.19 -0.82
C GLY A 45 18.69 12.85 -0.08
N ILE A 46 17.55 12.15 -0.02
CA ILE A 46 17.45 10.80 0.54
C ILE A 46 17.77 9.80 -0.56
N GLU A 47 18.71 8.89 -0.29
CA GLU A 47 19.20 7.89 -1.26
C GLU A 47 18.51 6.53 -1.08
N ASP A 48 18.51 5.71 -2.14
CA ASP A 48 17.93 4.36 -2.16
C ASP A 48 16.48 4.29 -1.70
N VAL A 49 15.67 5.27 -2.10
CA VAL A 49 14.26 5.33 -1.75
C VAL A 49 13.47 4.30 -2.57
N THR A 50 12.80 3.42 -1.87
CA THR A 50 11.82 2.47 -2.43
C THR A 50 10.47 2.70 -1.77
N VAL A 51 9.43 2.95 -2.57
CA VAL A 51 8.06 3.10 -2.06
C VAL A 51 7.20 2.02 -2.69
N ASN A 52 6.59 1.21 -1.85
CA ASN A 52 5.73 0.11 -2.25
C ASN A 52 4.26 0.46 -1.99
N LEU A 53 3.47 0.56 -3.05
CA LEU A 53 2.04 0.81 -2.94
C LEU A 53 1.30 -0.36 -2.29
N SER A 54 1.71 -1.61 -2.59
CA SER A 54 0.98 -2.82 -2.16
C SER A 54 1.13 -3.07 -0.66
N THR A 55 2.30 -2.78 -0.09
CA THR A 55 2.55 -2.91 1.36
C THR A 55 2.36 -1.58 2.09
N GLY A 56 2.19 -0.47 1.38
CA GLY A 56 2.13 0.86 1.99
C GLY A 56 3.47 1.32 2.59
N GLU A 57 4.59 0.69 2.25
CA GLU A 57 5.90 0.95 2.88
C GLU A 57 6.77 1.89 2.03
N ALA A 58 7.35 2.89 2.68
CA ALA A 58 8.46 3.67 2.15
C ALA A 58 9.74 3.27 2.87
N SER A 59 10.74 2.81 2.14
CA SER A 59 12.04 2.44 2.70
C SER A 59 13.17 3.22 2.05
N CYS A 60 14.14 3.62 2.86
CA CYS A 60 15.32 4.35 2.42
C CYS A 60 16.55 3.95 3.24
N ARG A 61 17.74 4.26 2.74
CA ARG A 61 18.99 4.02 3.45
C ARG A 61 19.22 5.12 4.49
N LYS A 62 19.52 4.72 5.74
CA LYS A 62 19.88 5.66 6.80
C LYS A 62 21.27 6.21 6.54
N LYS A 63 21.39 7.49 6.18
CA LYS A 63 22.64 8.26 6.20
C LYS A 63 22.74 9.03 7.52
N ASN A 64 23.94 9.29 8.01
CA ASN A 64 24.22 9.88 9.35
C ASN A 64 23.47 11.18 9.69
N ASN A 65 22.85 11.85 8.73
CA ASN A 65 22.11 13.11 8.92
C ASN A 65 20.59 13.01 8.74
N VAL A 66 20.01 11.83 8.48
CA VAL A 66 18.59 11.70 8.24
C VAL A 66 17.94 10.97 9.42
N SER A 67 17.20 11.72 10.22
CA SER A 67 16.38 11.19 11.31
C SER A 67 15.08 10.60 10.74
N GLU A 68 14.57 9.56 11.37
CA GLU A 68 13.27 8.96 11.06
C GLU A 68 12.13 10.00 11.05
N ASN A 69 12.17 10.92 12.01
CA ASN A 69 11.22 12.03 12.11
C ASN A 69 11.31 13.01 10.91
N ASN A 70 12.49 13.17 10.31
CA ASN A 70 12.66 14.00 9.12
C ASN A 70 12.00 13.39 7.88
N ILE A 71 12.07 12.06 7.73
CA ILE A 71 11.42 11.35 6.62
C ILE A 71 9.90 11.40 6.81
N ILE A 72 9.43 11.22 8.05
CA ILE A 72 8.03 11.33 8.42
C ILE A 72 7.49 12.72 8.05
N SER A 73 8.15 13.81 8.48
CA SER A 73 7.70 15.17 8.17
C SER A 73 7.66 15.46 6.67
N ILE A 74 8.63 14.96 5.90
CA ILE A 74 8.65 15.13 4.44
C ILE A 74 7.46 14.39 3.77
N ILE A 75 7.11 13.18 4.24
CA ILE A 75 5.97 12.43 3.72
C ILE A 75 4.65 13.11 4.13
N GLU A 76 4.58 13.66 5.34
CA GLU A 76 3.41 14.38 5.83
C GLU A 76 3.21 15.74 5.13
N GLU A 77 4.29 16.43 4.73
CA GLU A 77 4.24 17.63 3.88
C GLU A 77 3.52 17.35 2.54
N LEU A 78 3.64 16.13 2.02
CA LEU A 78 2.93 15.67 0.83
C LEU A 78 1.46 15.32 1.10
N GLY A 79 1.01 15.39 2.36
CA GLY A 79 -0.36 15.11 2.81
C GLY A 79 -0.70 13.64 2.96
N TYR A 80 0.31 12.78 3.00
CA TYR A 80 0.16 11.38 3.39
C TYR A 80 0.28 11.28 4.92
N SER A 81 -0.37 10.27 5.49
CA SER A 81 -0.23 9.98 6.92
C SER A 81 0.85 8.91 7.10
N THR A 82 1.69 9.09 8.12
CA THR A 82 2.71 8.11 8.48
C THR A 82 2.38 7.49 9.82
N ARG A 83 2.61 6.20 9.99
CA ARG A 83 2.49 5.53 11.28
C ARG A 83 3.72 4.67 11.57
N LEU A 84 4.25 4.83 12.78
CA LEU A 84 5.32 3.98 13.34
C LEU A 84 4.80 2.60 13.80
N LYS A 85 3.51 2.30 13.63
CA LYS A 85 2.88 1.04 14.06
C LYS A 85 1.82 0.56 13.08
N ILE A 86 1.86 -0.72 12.80
CA ILE A 86 0.92 -1.53 12.04
C ILE A 86 -0.52 -1.15 12.40
N SER A 87 -1.14 -0.28 11.61
CA SER A 87 -2.58 -0.11 11.64
C SER A 87 -3.19 -1.02 10.58
N ASN A 88 -4.28 -1.66 10.93
CA ASN A 88 -4.94 -2.66 10.10
C ASN A 88 -5.24 -2.11 8.69
N GLU A 89 -4.56 -2.63 7.67
CA GLU A 89 -4.92 -2.47 6.25
C GLU A 89 -6.42 -2.74 6.00
N LYS A 90 -7.04 -3.56 6.87
CA LYS A 90 -8.47 -3.82 6.88
C LYS A 90 -9.32 -2.56 7.03
N ASP A 91 -8.87 -1.55 7.80
CA ASP A 91 -9.68 -0.36 8.06
C ASP A 91 -9.74 0.59 6.85
N SER A 92 -8.68 0.72 6.08
CA SER A 92 -8.67 1.56 4.87
C SER A 92 -9.46 0.92 3.73
N PHE A 93 -9.35 -0.40 3.58
CA PHE A 93 -10.11 -1.17 2.61
C PHE A 93 -11.62 -1.14 2.90
N LEU A 94 -12.02 -1.36 4.15
CA LEU A 94 -13.43 -1.28 4.58
C LEU A 94 -14.05 0.10 4.29
N LYS A 95 -13.25 1.18 4.34
CA LYS A 95 -13.73 2.52 3.97
C LYS A 95 -14.02 2.63 2.46
N ILE A 96 -13.14 2.14 1.59
CA ILE A 96 -13.32 2.19 0.14
C ILE A 96 -14.52 1.32 -0.29
N GLU A 97 -14.64 0.12 0.27
CA GLU A 97 -15.82 -0.73 0.01
C GLU A 97 -17.13 -0.04 0.45
N LYS A 98 -17.16 0.59 1.62
CA LYS A 98 -18.32 1.36 2.07
C LYS A 98 -18.65 2.50 1.12
N TYR A 99 -17.65 3.27 0.66
CA TYR A 99 -17.86 4.35 -0.30
C TYR A 99 -18.43 3.83 -1.62
N PHE A 100 -17.93 2.70 -2.11
CA PHE A 100 -18.46 2.05 -3.30
C PHE A 100 -19.94 1.64 -3.13
N TYR A 101 -20.29 0.93 -2.06
CA TYR A 101 -21.66 0.47 -1.86
C TYR A 101 -22.65 1.64 -1.65
N ILE A 102 -22.24 2.67 -0.91
CA ILE A 102 -23.04 3.87 -0.75
C ILE A 102 -23.23 4.55 -2.13
N SER A 103 -22.15 4.75 -2.87
CA SER A 103 -22.24 5.38 -4.20
C SER A 103 -23.09 4.55 -5.15
N LEU A 104 -22.95 3.23 -5.15
CA LEU A 104 -23.74 2.33 -5.97
C LEU A 104 -25.24 2.43 -5.67
N PHE A 105 -25.61 2.48 -4.37
CA PHE A 105 -27.00 2.60 -3.95
C PHE A 105 -27.68 3.85 -4.52
N PHE A 106 -27.00 4.99 -4.54
CA PHE A 106 -27.53 6.24 -5.08
C PHE A 106 -27.40 6.33 -6.62
N THR A 107 -26.38 5.71 -7.20
CA THR A 107 -26.16 5.76 -8.66
C THR A 107 -27.08 4.83 -9.43
N LEU A 108 -27.47 3.68 -8.86
CA LEU A 108 -28.39 2.75 -9.54
C LEU A 108 -29.73 3.38 -9.95
N PRO A 109 -30.44 4.11 -9.06
CA PRO A 109 -31.66 4.83 -9.45
C PRO A 109 -31.39 5.90 -10.51
N LEU A 110 -30.28 6.64 -10.39
CA LEU A 110 -29.87 7.65 -11.39
C LEU A 110 -29.63 7.01 -12.74
N PHE A 111 -28.96 5.86 -12.80
CA PHE A 111 -28.70 5.15 -14.05
C PHE A 111 -29.98 4.55 -14.64
N SER A 112 -30.94 4.12 -13.81
CA SER A 112 -32.19 3.52 -14.26
C SER A 112 -33.10 4.51 -14.96
N HIS A 113 -32.99 5.82 -14.72
CA HIS A 113 -33.84 6.84 -15.38
C HIS A 113 -33.66 6.81 -16.90
N MET A 114 -32.48 6.40 -17.40
CA MET A 114 -32.20 6.29 -18.82
C MET A 114 -33.10 5.26 -19.54
N PHE A 115 -33.67 4.32 -18.80
CA PHE A 115 -34.51 3.24 -19.32
C PHE A 115 -36.01 3.45 -19.04
N LEU A 116 -36.37 4.58 -18.36
CA LEU A 116 -37.73 4.89 -17.97
C LEU A 116 -38.30 6.00 -18.85
N ASP A 117 -39.63 6.02 -19.00
CA ASP A 117 -40.32 7.04 -19.78
C ASP A 117 -40.14 8.45 -19.17
N GLU A 118 -40.17 9.46 -20.03
CA GLU A 118 -39.95 10.90 -19.67
C GLU A 118 -40.90 11.43 -18.57
N GLY A 119 -42.02 10.76 -18.30
CA GLY A 119 -42.93 11.06 -17.21
C GLY A 119 -42.50 10.57 -15.82
N SER A 120 -41.40 9.85 -15.71
CA SER A 120 -40.91 9.30 -14.45
C SER A 120 -40.41 10.38 -13.50
N MET A 121 -40.65 10.21 -12.21
CA MET A 121 -40.19 11.09 -11.13
C MET A 121 -38.65 11.25 -11.12
N LEU A 122 -37.92 10.27 -11.68
CA LEU A 122 -36.45 10.28 -11.80
C LEU A 122 -35.94 11.27 -12.85
N HIS A 123 -36.77 11.78 -13.75
CA HIS A 123 -36.40 12.84 -14.70
C HIS A 123 -36.44 14.24 -14.07
N ASN A 124 -36.98 14.34 -12.85
CA ASN A 124 -36.99 15.62 -12.14
C ASN A 124 -35.56 15.99 -11.71
N PRO A 125 -35.07 17.22 -12.08
CA PRO A 125 -33.70 17.64 -11.77
C PRO A 125 -33.41 17.68 -10.27
N LEU A 126 -34.41 18.02 -9.46
CA LEU A 126 -34.27 18.05 -8.00
C LEU A 126 -34.01 16.63 -7.45
N VAL A 127 -34.72 15.62 -7.98
CA VAL A 127 -34.53 14.21 -7.58
C VAL A 127 -33.12 13.73 -7.99
N GLN A 128 -32.71 14.04 -9.21
CA GLN A 128 -31.36 13.69 -9.70
C GLN A 128 -30.26 14.37 -8.88
N PHE A 129 -30.45 15.67 -8.56
CA PHE A 129 -29.51 16.40 -7.68
C PHE A 129 -29.40 15.76 -6.30
N VAL A 130 -30.54 15.46 -5.65
CA VAL A 130 -30.57 14.85 -4.30
C VAL A 130 -29.90 13.47 -4.30
N LEU A 131 -30.10 12.68 -5.35
CA LEU A 131 -29.45 11.37 -5.48
C LEU A 131 -27.95 11.49 -5.81
N CYS A 132 -27.56 12.48 -6.62
CA CYS A 132 -26.16 12.68 -6.99
C CYS A 132 -25.31 13.29 -5.85
N LEU A 133 -25.91 14.18 -5.06
CA LEU A 133 -25.19 14.94 -4.03
C LEU A 133 -24.38 14.09 -3.05
N PRO A 134 -24.91 13.00 -2.45
CA PRO A 134 -24.12 12.14 -1.57
C PRO A 134 -22.92 11.50 -2.28
N VAL A 135 -23.10 11.07 -3.53
CA VAL A 135 -22.02 10.46 -4.34
C VAL A 135 -20.95 11.49 -4.65
N TYR A 136 -21.36 12.71 -5.06
CA TYR A 136 -20.44 13.80 -5.34
C TYR A 136 -19.62 14.21 -4.11
N LEU A 137 -20.26 14.31 -2.93
CA LEU A 137 -19.57 14.64 -1.67
C LEU A 137 -18.52 13.56 -1.30
N LEU A 138 -18.84 12.27 -1.46
CA LEU A 138 -17.88 11.19 -1.26
C LEU A 138 -16.70 11.30 -2.24
N GLY A 139 -17.01 11.58 -3.51
CA GLY A 139 -15.99 11.82 -4.55
C GLY A 139 -15.11 13.03 -4.23
N LEU A 140 -15.71 14.14 -3.81
CA LEU A 140 -15.02 15.36 -3.42
C LEU A 140 -14.03 15.12 -2.27
N ILE A 141 -14.44 14.40 -1.23
CA ILE A 141 -13.59 14.09 -0.08
C ILE A 141 -12.44 13.17 -0.49
N TYR A 142 -12.73 12.12 -1.25
CA TYR A 142 -11.73 11.11 -1.60
C TYR A 142 -10.79 11.58 -2.72
N PHE A 143 -11.33 11.98 -3.87
CA PHE A 143 -10.55 12.40 -5.03
C PHE A 143 -10.02 13.83 -4.90
N GLY A 144 -10.78 14.74 -4.29
CA GLY A 144 -10.39 16.15 -4.13
C GLY A 144 -9.12 16.30 -3.29
N LYS A 145 -9.03 15.59 -2.16
CA LYS A 145 -7.82 15.59 -1.33
C LYS A 145 -6.60 15.07 -2.10
N SER A 146 -6.75 13.94 -2.79
CA SER A 146 -5.69 13.33 -3.60
C SER A 146 -5.26 14.24 -4.77
N SER A 147 -6.22 14.87 -5.45
CA SER A 147 -5.98 15.80 -6.56
C SER A 147 -5.23 17.04 -6.13
N TRP A 148 -5.62 17.63 -5.01
CA TRP A 148 -4.94 18.81 -4.45
C TRP A 148 -3.46 18.54 -4.16
N HIS A 149 -3.16 17.40 -3.51
CA HIS A 149 -1.78 17.00 -3.24
C HIS A 149 -1.00 16.71 -4.51
N SER A 150 -1.61 16.04 -5.47
CA SER A 150 -1.00 15.71 -6.76
C SER A 150 -0.63 16.97 -7.56
N LEU A 151 -1.51 17.97 -7.59
CA LEU A 151 -1.23 19.27 -8.22
C LEU A 151 -0.10 20.02 -7.52
N LYS A 152 -0.09 20.01 -6.19
CA LYS A 152 0.93 20.68 -5.38
C LYS A 152 2.33 20.08 -5.57
N THR A 153 2.43 18.77 -5.79
CA THR A 153 3.68 18.06 -6.06
C THR A 153 4.15 18.15 -7.52
N GLY A 154 3.33 18.72 -8.43
CA GLY A 154 3.63 18.83 -9.84
C GLY A 154 3.63 17.48 -10.59
N VAL A 155 3.03 16.44 -10.02
CA VAL A 155 2.85 15.13 -10.64
C VAL A 155 1.36 14.81 -10.71
N PRO A 156 0.64 15.34 -11.73
CA PRO A 156 -0.79 15.09 -11.86
C PRO A 156 -1.08 13.61 -12.04
N ASN A 157 -2.06 13.11 -11.30
CA ASN A 157 -2.51 11.73 -11.35
C ASN A 157 -3.93 11.62 -11.94
N MET A 158 -4.39 10.38 -12.17
CA MET A 158 -5.73 10.11 -12.69
C MET A 158 -6.84 10.73 -11.82
N ASN A 159 -6.65 10.85 -10.50
CA ASN A 159 -7.63 11.43 -9.60
C ASN A 159 -7.91 12.91 -9.90
N VAL A 160 -6.92 13.65 -10.42
CA VAL A 160 -7.09 15.04 -10.86
C VAL A 160 -8.11 15.14 -12.00
N LEU A 161 -8.00 14.25 -12.99
CA LEU A 161 -8.91 14.24 -14.13
C LEU A 161 -10.33 13.86 -13.70
N ILE A 162 -10.46 12.83 -12.85
CA ILE A 162 -11.75 12.39 -12.29
C ILE A 162 -12.40 13.52 -11.48
N PHE A 163 -11.62 14.18 -10.63
CA PHE A 163 -12.09 15.28 -9.80
C PHE A 163 -12.56 16.47 -10.64
N ILE A 164 -11.77 16.92 -11.61
CA ILE A 164 -12.12 18.04 -12.49
C ILE A 164 -13.34 17.67 -13.35
N GLY A 165 -13.35 16.49 -13.98
CA GLY A 165 -14.44 16.07 -14.85
C GLY A 165 -15.78 15.90 -14.11
N SER A 166 -15.77 15.22 -12.96
CA SER A 166 -16.99 15.04 -12.15
C SER A 166 -17.49 16.35 -11.56
N THR A 167 -16.58 17.26 -11.14
CA THR A 167 -16.93 18.58 -10.62
C THR A 167 -17.50 19.46 -11.72
N ALA A 168 -16.90 19.49 -12.90
CA ALA A 168 -17.40 20.21 -14.05
C ALA A 168 -18.81 19.75 -14.44
N ALA A 169 -19.03 18.44 -14.56
CA ALA A 169 -20.34 17.87 -14.88
C ALA A 169 -21.39 18.20 -13.83
N PHE A 170 -21.05 18.14 -12.55
CA PHE A 170 -21.93 18.48 -11.45
C PHE A 170 -22.36 19.96 -11.48
N PHE A 171 -21.42 20.88 -11.56
CA PHE A 171 -21.72 22.32 -11.60
C PHE A 171 -22.38 22.74 -12.90
N TYR A 172 -22.04 22.12 -14.02
CA TYR A 172 -22.70 22.36 -15.30
C TYR A 172 -24.18 21.97 -15.24
N SER A 173 -24.51 20.88 -14.58
CA SER A 173 -25.89 20.46 -14.38
C SER A 173 -26.67 21.45 -13.49
N ILE A 174 -26.04 21.96 -12.43
CA ILE A 174 -26.65 23.00 -11.58
C ILE A 174 -26.87 24.27 -12.39
N TYR A 175 -25.90 24.69 -13.17
CA TYR A 175 -26.00 25.87 -14.05
C TYR A 175 -27.13 25.74 -15.05
N GLY A 176 -27.25 24.61 -15.74
CA GLY A 176 -28.34 24.32 -16.67
C GLY A 176 -29.71 24.33 -15.98
N TRP A 177 -29.79 23.74 -14.78
CA TRP A 177 -31.04 23.76 -14.01
C TRP A 177 -31.48 25.17 -13.60
N ILE A 178 -30.55 26.03 -13.18
CA ILE A 178 -30.85 27.41 -12.80
C ILE A 178 -31.30 28.26 -14.00
N LEU A 179 -30.63 28.09 -15.18
CA LEU A 179 -30.93 28.91 -16.36
C LEU A 179 -32.21 28.48 -17.08
N PHE A 180 -32.43 27.19 -17.24
CA PHE A 180 -33.50 26.67 -18.09
C PHE A 180 -34.73 26.19 -17.29
N GLY A 181 -34.62 26.12 -15.96
CA GLY A 181 -35.73 25.77 -15.07
C GLY A 181 -36.39 24.44 -15.44
N SER A 182 -37.70 24.51 -15.79
CA SER A 182 -38.47 23.31 -16.17
C SER A 182 -38.74 23.21 -17.69
N THR A 183 -37.91 23.84 -18.51
CA THR A 183 -38.07 23.80 -19.97
C THR A 183 -37.46 22.50 -20.55
N ALA A 184 -37.94 22.05 -21.73
CA ALA A 184 -37.43 20.85 -22.38
C ALA A 184 -35.91 20.92 -22.69
N GLN A 185 -35.36 22.11 -22.87
CA GLN A 185 -33.92 22.33 -23.10
C GLN A 185 -33.05 21.95 -21.90
N MET A 186 -33.59 21.98 -20.66
CA MET A 186 -32.87 21.65 -19.44
C MET A 186 -32.30 20.23 -19.49
N HIS A 187 -32.98 19.26 -20.10
CA HIS A 187 -32.51 17.87 -20.19
C HIS A 187 -31.14 17.72 -20.87
N ASN A 188 -30.80 18.65 -21.79
CA ASN A 188 -29.49 18.63 -22.46
C ASN A 188 -28.33 19.05 -21.53
N PHE A 189 -28.63 19.61 -20.37
CA PHE A 189 -27.63 20.12 -19.42
C PHE A 189 -27.52 19.27 -18.14
N LEU A 190 -28.35 18.23 -18.00
CA LEU A 190 -28.34 17.36 -16.82
C LEU A 190 -27.32 16.22 -16.97
N PHE A 191 -26.21 16.33 -16.27
CA PHE A 191 -25.12 15.34 -16.19
C PHE A 191 -24.91 14.78 -14.78
N PHE A 192 -25.95 14.85 -13.92
CA PHE A 192 -25.88 14.31 -12.57
C PHE A 192 -25.61 12.80 -12.56
N GLU A 193 -26.24 12.05 -13.48
CA GLU A 193 -25.99 10.62 -13.66
C GLU A 193 -24.54 10.35 -14.06
N THR A 194 -24.00 11.15 -14.98
CA THR A 194 -22.60 11.02 -15.47
C THR A 194 -21.63 11.24 -14.32
N THR A 195 -21.87 12.28 -13.50
CA THR A 195 -21.08 12.56 -12.30
C THR A 195 -21.07 11.38 -11.35
N ALA A 196 -22.26 10.85 -11.00
CA ALA A 196 -22.40 9.75 -10.08
C ALA A 196 -21.80 8.45 -10.63
N THR A 197 -22.00 8.19 -11.92
CA THR A 197 -21.48 6.99 -12.60
C THR A 197 -19.96 6.99 -12.65
N ILE A 198 -19.33 8.11 -13.02
CA ILE A 198 -17.86 8.23 -13.04
C ILE A 198 -17.29 7.93 -11.65
N ILE A 199 -17.79 8.56 -10.61
CA ILE A 199 -17.31 8.38 -9.23
C ILE A 199 -17.49 6.91 -8.78
N THR A 200 -18.66 6.33 -9.05
CA THR A 200 -18.99 4.96 -8.63
C THR A 200 -18.12 3.92 -9.37
N LEU A 201 -17.92 4.08 -10.69
CA LEU A 201 -17.06 3.19 -11.47
C LEU A 201 -15.59 3.26 -11.03
N VAL A 202 -15.13 4.43 -10.65
CA VAL A 202 -13.76 4.56 -10.14
C VAL A 202 -13.62 3.93 -8.75
N PHE A 203 -14.62 4.06 -7.88
CA PHE A 203 -14.63 3.31 -6.61
C PHE A 203 -14.66 1.80 -6.85
N LEU A 204 -15.42 1.31 -7.84
CA LEU A 204 -15.41 -0.10 -8.23
C LEU A 204 -14.00 -0.54 -8.66
N GLY A 205 -13.35 0.25 -9.53
CA GLY A 205 -11.97 0.00 -9.97
C GLY A 205 -11.01 -0.12 -8.79
N ASN A 206 -11.07 0.82 -7.84
CA ASN A 206 -10.24 0.80 -6.64
C ASN A 206 -10.51 -0.43 -5.75
N VAL A 207 -11.78 -0.84 -5.58
CA VAL A 207 -12.14 -2.06 -4.83
C VAL A 207 -11.56 -3.30 -5.50
N LEU A 208 -11.67 -3.41 -6.83
CA LEU A 208 -11.12 -4.55 -7.58
C LEU A 208 -9.59 -4.60 -7.50
N GLU A 209 -8.93 -3.46 -7.62
CA GLU A 209 -7.49 -3.33 -7.47
C GLU A 209 -7.04 -3.77 -6.09
N HIS A 210 -7.65 -3.25 -5.02
CA HIS A 210 -7.33 -3.65 -3.65
C HIS A 210 -7.55 -5.15 -3.39
N LYS A 211 -8.67 -5.72 -3.87
CA LYS A 211 -8.93 -7.17 -3.75
C LYS A 211 -7.87 -8.00 -4.47
N SER A 212 -7.44 -7.56 -5.63
CA SER A 212 -6.37 -8.23 -6.40
C SER A 212 -5.03 -8.21 -5.66
N ILE A 213 -4.66 -7.04 -5.11
CA ILE A 213 -3.43 -6.85 -4.33
C ILE A 213 -3.47 -7.71 -3.06
N GLN A 214 -4.59 -7.70 -2.32
CA GLN A 214 -4.72 -8.49 -1.09
C GLN A 214 -4.51 -9.99 -1.33
N LYS A 215 -5.07 -10.55 -2.40
CA LYS A 215 -4.88 -11.97 -2.72
C LYS A 215 -3.39 -12.32 -2.93
N THR A 216 -2.62 -11.39 -3.47
CA THR A 216 -1.19 -11.59 -3.75
C THR A 216 -0.33 -11.40 -2.50
N THR A 217 -0.74 -10.52 -1.57
CA THR A 217 0.02 -10.20 -0.35
C THR A 217 -0.27 -11.14 0.82
N THR A 218 -1.40 -11.85 0.82
CA THR A 218 -1.78 -12.77 1.90
C THR A 218 -0.72 -13.86 2.11
N ALA A 219 -0.20 -14.45 1.04
CA ALA A 219 0.83 -15.50 1.12
C ALA A 219 2.14 -15.00 1.79
N ILE A 220 2.52 -13.74 1.56
CA ILE A 220 3.71 -13.15 2.21
C ILE A 220 3.43 -12.84 3.67
N LYS A 221 2.22 -12.42 3.99
CA LYS A 221 1.82 -12.13 5.36
C LYS A 221 1.80 -13.40 6.20
N GLU A 222 1.32 -14.51 5.65
CA GLU A 222 1.38 -15.82 6.28
C GLU A 222 2.83 -16.25 6.56
N LEU A 223 3.76 -16.02 5.61
CA LEU A 223 5.19 -16.26 5.82
C LEU A 223 5.79 -15.34 6.91
N SER A 224 5.38 -14.08 6.97
CA SER A 224 5.84 -13.12 7.98
C SER A 224 5.29 -13.43 9.39
N ASP A 225 4.06 -13.94 9.48
CA ASP A 225 3.45 -14.34 10.74
C ASP A 225 4.12 -15.57 11.38
N ILE A 226 4.90 -16.33 10.59
CA ILE A 226 5.72 -17.44 11.09
C ILE A 226 6.86 -16.94 11.98
N GLN A 227 7.34 -15.70 11.77
CA GLN A 227 8.42 -15.10 12.55
C GLN A 227 7.98 -14.58 13.92
N ASN A 228 6.68 -14.39 14.15
CA ASN A 228 6.15 -13.92 15.43
C ASN A 228 6.03 -15.07 16.46
N VAL A 229 7.13 -15.78 16.71
CA VAL A 229 7.19 -16.91 17.64
C VAL A 229 7.82 -16.45 18.95
N ILE A 230 7.23 -16.88 20.09
CA ILE A 230 7.83 -16.75 21.41
C ILE A 230 8.87 -17.85 21.54
N ALA A 231 10.11 -17.49 21.81
CA ALA A 231 11.22 -18.42 22.01
C ALA A 231 11.43 -18.71 23.49
N LYS A 232 11.73 -19.97 23.82
CA LYS A 232 12.05 -20.42 25.17
C LYS A 232 13.58 -20.49 25.30
N LYS A 233 14.18 -19.51 25.99
CA LYS A 233 15.63 -19.45 26.22
C LYS A 233 16.02 -20.21 27.48
N ASP A 234 17.06 -21.04 27.38
CA ASP A 234 17.65 -21.76 28.52
C ASP A 234 18.74 -20.89 29.17
N LEU A 235 18.47 -20.45 30.39
CA LEU A 235 19.43 -19.75 31.24
C LEU A 235 19.90 -20.68 32.38
N ASN A 236 20.78 -21.63 32.06
CA ASN A 236 21.33 -22.58 33.03
C ASN A 236 20.24 -23.37 33.78
N GLY A 237 19.24 -23.86 33.08
CA GLY A 237 18.13 -24.64 33.65
C GLY A 237 16.89 -23.83 34.02
N LYS A 238 16.93 -22.51 33.95
CA LYS A 238 15.73 -21.67 33.98
C LYS A 238 15.28 -21.33 32.56
N ILE A 239 14.00 -21.57 32.31
CA ILE A 239 13.40 -21.25 30.98
C ILE A 239 12.81 -19.86 31.08
N GLU A 240 13.22 -18.97 30.18
CA GLU A 240 12.65 -17.64 30.01
C GLU A 240 12.01 -17.52 28.62
N GLU A 241 10.79 -17.01 28.57
CA GLU A 241 10.11 -16.72 27.32
C GLU A 241 10.54 -15.35 26.81
N ILE A 242 11.15 -15.32 25.63
CA ILE A 242 11.63 -14.11 24.96
C ILE A 242 10.97 -13.94 23.58
N LYS A 243 10.86 -12.70 23.12
CA LYS A 243 10.38 -12.42 21.78
C LYS A 243 11.47 -12.72 20.75
N PHE A 244 11.07 -12.99 19.50
CA PHE A 244 11.98 -13.22 18.38
C PHE A 244 13.08 -12.15 18.27
N ASP A 245 12.72 -10.87 18.40
CA ASP A 245 13.65 -9.74 18.29
C ASP A 245 14.69 -9.64 19.42
N GLU A 246 14.46 -10.38 20.52
CA GLU A 246 15.35 -10.38 21.70
C GLU A 246 16.37 -11.53 21.67
N ILE A 247 16.25 -12.45 20.70
CA ILE A 247 17.18 -13.56 20.51
C ILE A 247 18.57 -13.01 20.08
N LYS A 248 19.62 -13.53 20.71
CA LYS A 248 21.00 -13.19 20.39
C LYS A 248 21.74 -14.39 19.81
N ILE A 249 22.77 -14.13 18.99
CA ILE A 249 23.66 -15.18 18.47
C ILE A 249 24.30 -15.91 19.65
N ASN A 250 24.37 -17.23 19.57
CA ASN A 250 24.80 -18.18 20.59
C ASN A 250 23.82 -18.41 21.76
N ASP A 251 22.63 -17.84 21.75
CA ASP A 251 21.60 -18.21 22.73
C ASP A 251 21.21 -19.69 22.56
N THR A 252 21.02 -20.36 23.69
CA THR A 252 20.48 -21.72 23.71
C THR A 252 18.97 -21.65 23.87
N LEU A 253 18.24 -22.20 22.89
CA LEU A 253 16.80 -22.19 22.84
C LEU A 253 16.26 -23.62 22.96
N ILE A 254 15.15 -23.79 23.68
CA ILE A 254 14.46 -25.06 23.82
C ILE A 254 13.27 -25.07 22.89
N VAL A 255 13.14 -26.15 22.10
CA VAL A 255 12.02 -26.32 21.15
C VAL A 255 11.46 -27.72 21.35
N ASN A 256 10.16 -27.81 21.63
CA ASN A 256 9.46 -29.07 21.92
C ASN A 256 8.64 -29.53 20.72
N THR A 257 8.16 -30.78 20.76
CA THR A 257 7.22 -31.32 19.77
C THR A 257 6.02 -30.37 19.61
N GLY A 258 5.70 -30.03 18.36
CA GLY A 258 4.64 -29.09 17.98
C GLY A 258 5.06 -27.62 18.00
N ASP A 259 6.20 -27.26 18.59
CA ASP A 259 6.73 -25.89 18.57
C ASP A 259 7.37 -25.60 17.22
N LYS A 260 7.26 -24.33 16.78
CA LYS A 260 8.04 -23.80 15.65
C LYS A 260 9.45 -23.45 16.09
N ILE A 261 10.43 -23.77 15.28
CA ILE A 261 11.83 -23.38 15.49
C ILE A 261 11.93 -21.86 15.33
N PRO A 262 12.37 -21.11 16.36
CA PRO A 262 12.29 -19.65 16.33
C PRO A 262 13.32 -19.00 15.40
N THR A 263 14.52 -19.60 15.22
CA THR A 263 15.60 -19.02 14.42
C THR A 263 16.51 -20.13 13.87
N ASP A 264 17.37 -19.78 12.90
CA ASP A 264 18.35 -20.73 12.37
C ASP A 264 19.38 -21.09 13.46
N GLY A 265 19.73 -22.35 13.56
CA GLY A 265 20.62 -22.84 14.61
C GLY A 265 21.19 -24.22 14.36
N ILE A 266 21.96 -24.71 15.37
CA ILE A 266 22.56 -26.03 15.36
C ILE A 266 22.01 -26.81 16.57
N ILE A 267 21.66 -28.08 16.36
CA ILE A 267 21.17 -28.97 17.41
C ILE A 267 22.29 -29.31 18.40
N LEU A 268 22.06 -29.10 19.70
CA LEU A 268 23.07 -29.36 20.75
C LEU A 268 22.95 -30.73 21.40
N ASN A 269 21.73 -31.28 21.46
CA ASN A 269 21.45 -32.53 22.16
C ASN A 269 20.85 -33.58 21.19
N GLU A 270 19.81 -34.24 21.54
CA GLU A 270 19.22 -35.43 20.96
C GLU A 270 18.84 -35.35 19.47
N LYS A 271 18.27 -36.44 18.96
CA LYS A 271 17.66 -36.54 17.62
C LYS A 271 16.23 -36.03 17.66
N CYS A 272 15.77 -35.47 16.55
CA CYS A 272 14.38 -35.04 16.35
C CYS A 272 13.91 -35.34 14.92
N ILE A 273 12.62 -35.18 14.71
CA ILE A 273 12.00 -35.20 13.38
C ILE A 273 11.39 -33.83 13.15
N ILE A 274 11.74 -33.21 12.03
CA ILE A 274 11.36 -31.84 11.68
C ILE A 274 10.61 -31.84 10.36
N ASP A 275 9.48 -31.16 10.33
CA ASP A 275 8.77 -30.86 9.10
C ASP A 275 9.34 -29.56 8.49
N GLU A 276 10.07 -29.70 7.40
CA GLU A 276 10.68 -28.62 6.62
C GLU A 276 9.86 -28.27 5.36
N SER A 277 8.65 -28.83 5.21
CA SER A 277 7.82 -28.72 3.98
C SER A 277 7.53 -27.29 3.57
N MET A 278 7.40 -26.36 4.52
CA MET A 278 7.19 -24.95 4.25
C MET A 278 8.33 -24.29 3.46
N ILE A 279 9.54 -24.82 3.58
CA ILE A 279 10.74 -24.25 2.95
C ILE A 279 11.16 -25.09 1.75
N THR A 280 11.18 -26.41 1.91
CA THR A 280 11.64 -27.35 0.87
C THR A 280 10.53 -27.75 -0.12
N GLY A 281 9.26 -27.67 0.30
CA GLY A 281 8.10 -28.17 -0.45
C GLY A 281 7.92 -29.69 -0.32
N GLU A 282 8.80 -30.40 0.37
CA GLU A 282 8.71 -31.86 0.56
C GLU A 282 7.89 -32.17 1.82
N SER A 283 6.82 -32.94 1.68
CA SER A 283 5.91 -33.28 2.79
C SER A 283 6.44 -34.37 3.74
N ILE A 284 7.61 -34.95 3.48
CA ILE A 284 8.18 -36.00 4.33
C ILE A 284 9.07 -35.36 5.40
N PRO A 285 8.74 -35.54 6.70
CA PRO A 285 9.57 -35.00 7.78
C PRO A 285 10.98 -35.60 7.80
N VAL A 286 11.97 -34.76 8.08
CA VAL A 286 13.40 -35.11 8.04
C VAL A 286 13.90 -35.43 9.43
N LYS A 287 14.69 -36.53 9.57
CA LYS A 287 15.37 -36.85 10.83
C LYS A 287 16.64 -36.02 10.95
N LYS A 288 16.79 -35.31 12.06
CA LYS A 288 17.98 -34.52 12.38
C LYS A 288 18.63 -35.02 13.67
N HIS A 289 19.94 -34.86 13.76
CA HIS A 289 20.78 -35.32 14.86
C HIS A 289 21.56 -34.13 15.47
N LYS A 290 22.19 -34.39 16.60
CA LYS A 290 23.13 -33.42 17.19
C LYS A 290 24.20 -32.99 16.19
N GLY A 291 24.36 -31.66 16.05
CA GLY A 291 25.29 -31.02 15.12
C GLY A 291 24.68 -30.65 13.77
N ASP A 292 23.48 -31.13 13.47
CA ASP A 292 22.78 -30.74 12.23
C ASP A 292 22.21 -29.32 12.34
N GLU A 293 22.15 -28.66 11.18
CA GLU A 293 21.53 -27.33 11.06
C GLU A 293 20.01 -27.45 11.01
N VAL A 294 19.35 -26.50 11.67
CA VAL A 294 17.89 -26.32 11.65
C VAL A 294 17.54 -24.92 11.16
N ILE A 295 16.40 -24.80 10.50
CA ILE A 295 15.93 -23.58 9.87
C ILE A 295 14.76 -23.01 10.68
N GLY A 296 14.80 -21.70 10.95
CA GLY A 296 13.72 -21.00 11.62
C GLY A 296 12.41 -21.06 10.81
N GLY A 297 11.29 -21.25 11.50
CA GLY A 297 9.96 -21.40 10.92
C GLY A 297 9.51 -22.83 10.66
N THR A 298 10.42 -23.82 10.69
CA THR A 298 10.08 -25.25 10.58
C THR A 298 9.49 -25.79 11.90
N ILE A 299 8.80 -26.93 11.87
CA ILE A 299 8.04 -27.47 13.02
C ILE A 299 8.66 -28.79 13.46
N ILE A 300 8.86 -28.95 14.77
CA ILE A 300 9.25 -30.23 15.33
C ILE A 300 8.02 -31.14 15.42
N THR A 301 8.05 -32.26 14.68
CA THR A 301 6.98 -33.27 14.70
C THR A 301 7.17 -34.32 15.79
N ASP A 302 8.43 -34.61 16.14
CA ASP A 302 8.75 -35.55 17.23
C ASP A 302 10.09 -35.19 17.86
N GLY A 303 10.16 -35.27 19.21
CA GLY A 303 11.34 -34.98 20.01
C GLY A 303 11.32 -33.60 20.69
N SER A 304 12.28 -33.37 21.59
CA SER A 304 12.54 -32.07 22.22
C SER A 304 14.02 -31.78 22.12
N ILE A 305 14.37 -30.63 21.56
CA ILE A 305 15.75 -30.29 21.26
C ILE A 305 16.17 -28.95 21.88
N LYS A 306 17.46 -28.84 22.15
CA LYS A 306 18.13 -27.58 22.39
C LYS A 306 18.89 -27.17 21.15
N ILE A 307 18.67 -25.96 20.70
CA ILE A 307 19.37 -25.39 19.55
C ILE A 307 20.21 -24.20 20.00
N LYS A 308 21.36 -24.04 19.36
CA LYS A 308 22.19 -22.84 19.50
C LYS A 308 21.92 -21.92 18.32
N ALA A 309 21.44 -20.71 18.58
CA ALA A 309 21.15 -19.73 17.54
C ALA A 309 22.43 -19.33 16.79
N THR A 310 22.44 -19.50 15.45
CA THR A 310 23.57 -19.16 14.58
C THR A 310 23.31 -17.93 13.74
N LYS A 311 22.05 -17.70 13.33
CA LYS A 311 21.61 -16.51 12.59
C LYS A 311 20.37 -15.96 13.26
N ILE A 312 20.20 -14.64 13.23
CA ILE A 312 19.09 -13.95 13.91
C ILE A 312 18.53 -12.84 13.02
N GLY A 313 17.29 -12.44 13.28
CA GLY A 313 16.64 -11.32 12.59
C GLY A 313 16.63 -11.48 11.07
N ASN A 314 17.14 -10.47 10.35
CA ASN A 314 17.15 -10.44 8.88
C ASN A 314 18.14 -11.43 8.23
N ASP A 315 19.07 -11.98 9.01
CA ASP A 315 20.07 -12.92 8.47
C ASP A 315 19.56 -14.37 8.44
N THR A 316 18.38 -14.67 8.99
CA THR A 316 17.77 -15.99 8.90
C THR A 316 17.34 -16.32 7.48
N LEU A 317 17.36 -17.62 7.10
CA LEU A 317 16.96 -18.06 5.77
C LEU A 317 15.53 -17.65 5.42
N LEU A 318 14.60 -17.78 6.38
CA LEU A 318 13.22 -17.38 6.18
C LEU A 318 13.09 -15.86 5.94
N SER A 319 13.82 -15.02 6.68
CA SER A 319 13.84 -13.57 6.45
C SER A 319 14.37 -13.23 5.05
N GLN A 320 15.43 -13.89 4.60
CA GLN A 320 15.99 -13.69 3.26
C GLN A 320 14.98 -14.08 2.16
N ILE A 321 14.24 -15.18 2.33
CA ILE A 321 13.19 -15.60 1.41
C ILE A 321 12.08 -14.56 1.36
N ILE A 322 11.60 -14.08 2.52
CA ILE A 322 10.58 -13.04 2.60
C ILE A 322 11.04 -11.77 1.88
N ASP A 323 12.28 -11.34 2.10
CA ASP A 323 12.84 -10.14 1.46
C ASP A 323 13.00 -10.34 -0.07
N LEU A 324 13.40 -11.52 -0.54
CA LEU A 324 13.45 -11.83 -1.97
C LEU A 324 12.06 -11.75 -2.60
N VAL A 325 11.04 -12.32 -1.96
CA VAL A 325 9.65 -12.29 -2.46
C VAL A 325 9.10 -10.86 -2.42
N LYS A 326 9.32 -10.11 -1.35
CA LYS A 326 8.96 -8.68 -1.26
C LYS A 326 9.63 -7.85 -2.37
N ASN A 327 10.92 -8.06 -2.62
CA ASN A 327 11.66 -7.35 -3.66
C ASN A 327 11.20 -7.75 -5.07
N ALA A 328 10.86 -9.01 -5.31
CA ALA A 328 10.29 -9.48 -6.57
C ALA A 328 8.92 -8.83 -6.84
N GLN A 329 8.08 -8.66 -5.82
CA GLN A 329 6.79 -7.96 -5.93
C GLN A 329 6.95 -6.45 -6.10
N ASN A 330 8.01 -5.84 -5.54
CA ASN A 330 8.30 -4.42 -5.73
C ASN A 330 8.67 -4.05 -7.18
N ASN A 331 9.09 -5.03 -7.98
CA ASN A 331 9.31 -4.85 -9.40
C ASN A 331 7.97 -4.81 -10.13
N LYS A 332 7.35 -3.62 -10.19
CA LYS A 332 6.12 -3.38 -10.95
C LYS A 332 6.22 -3.97 -12.36
N PRO A 333 5.17 -4.65 -12.84
CA PRO A 333 5.08 -5.06 -14.23
C PRO A 333 5.33 -3.87 -15.16
N HIS A 334 6.04 -4.08 -16.26
CA HIS A 334 6.34 -3.04 -17.26
C HIS A 334 5.10 -2.30 -17.74
N ILE A 335 3.96 -3.00 -17.85
CA ILE A 335 2.65 -2.45 -18.25
C ILE A 335 2.15 -1.39 -17.26
N GLN A 336 2.28 -1.60 -15.96
CA GLN A 336 1.82 -0.63 -14.95
C GLN A 336 2.68 0.65 -14.97
N LYS A 337 4.01 0.50 -15.13
CA LYS A 337 4.93 1.65 -15.33
C LYS A 337 4.59 2.45 -16.58
N LEU A 338 4.16 1.77 -17.65
CA LEU A 338 3.73 2.41 -18.90
C LEU A 338 2.43 3.18 -18.70
N GLY A 339 1.44 2.59 -18.04
CA GLY A 339 0.17 3.27 -17.70
C GLY A 339 0.38 4.54 -16.89
N ASP A 340 1.24 4.48 -15.85
CA ASP A 340 1.60 5.63 -15.03
C ASP A 340 2.25 6.75 -15.86
N LYS A 341 3.17 6.39 -16.75
CA LYS A 341 3.88 7.34 -17.63
C LYS A 341 2.93 7.99 -18.64
N VAL A 342 2.04 7.19 -19.23
CA VAL A 342 1.01 7.69 -20.16
C VAL A 342 0.07 8.65 -19.44
N SER A 343 -0.42 8.31 -18.26
CA SER A 343 -1.31 9.16 -17.48
C SER A 343 -0.67 10.49 -17.10
N ALA A 344 0.61 10.50 -16.74
CA ALA A 344 1.33 11.72 -16.38
C ALA A 344 1.45 12.74 -17.56
N VAL A 345 1.44 12.26 -18.79
CA VAL A 345 1.45 13.11 -20.00
C VAL A 345 0.02 13.40 -20.48
N PHE A 346 -0.84 12.40 -20.47
CA PHE A 346 -2.21 12.50 -20.97
C PHE A 346 -3.07 13.52 -20.21
N VAL A 347 -2.99 13.50 -18.87
CA VAL A 347 -3.81 14.41 -18.03
C VAL A 347 -3.54 15.89 -18.32
N PRO A 348 -2.29 16.39 -18.33
CA PRO A 348 -2.02 17.77 -18.72
C PRO A 348 -2.49 18.13 -20.14
N ILE A 349 -2.30 17.23 -21.11
CA ILE A 349 -2.71 17.46 -22.50
C ILE A 349 -4.23 17.62 -22.58
N VAL A 350 -5.01 16.75 -21.93
CA VAL A 350 -6.48 16.84 -21.93
C VAL A 350 -6.95 18.14 -21.29
N ILE A 351 -6.34 18.55 -20.19
CA ILE A 351 -6.68 19.82 -19.53
C ILE A 351 -6.40 21.01 -20.45
N ILE A 352 -5.23 21.03 -21.11
CA ILE A 352 -4.86 22.11 -22.06
C ILE A 352 -5.87 22.15 -23.22
N ILE A 353 -6.18 21.00 -23.83
CA ILE A 353 -7.15 20.92 -24.94
C ILE A 353 -8.53 21.42 -24.45
N SER A 354 -8.99 21.01 -23.28
CA SER A 354 -10.29 21.44 -22.73
C SER A 354 -10.34 22.97 -22.53
N VAL A 355 -9.28 23.55 -21.98
CA VAL A 355 -9.18 25.00 -21.78
C VAL A 355 -9.15 25.73 -23.14
N LEU A 356 -8.37 25.24 -24.10
CA LEU A 356 -8.31 25.82 -25.44
C LEU A 356 -9.66 25.74 -26.15
N THR A 357 -10.35 24.60 -26.07
CA THR A 357 -11.68 24.42 -26.67
C THR A 357 -12.68 25.38 -26.04
N PHE A 358 -12.65 25.54 -24.72
CA PHE A 358 -13.51 26.49 -24.01
C PHE A 358 -13.23 27.93 -24.46
N LEU A 359 -11.96 28.34 -24.51
CA LEU A 359 -11.58 29.68 -24.94
C LEU A 359 -11.97 29.97 -26.39
N LEU A 360 -11.70 29.02 -27.30
CA LEU A 360 -12.09 29.14 -28.71
C LEU A 360 -13.61 29.21 -28.88
N GLY A 361 -14.35 28.34 -28.17
CA GLY A 361 -15.80 28.33 -28.18
C GLY A 361 -16.39 29.67 -27.73
N HIS A 362 -15.88 30.20 -26.62
CA HIS A 362 -16.39 31.43 -26.02
C HIS A 362 -15.98 32.68 -26.78
N PHE A 363 -14.71 32.81 -27.24
CA PHE A 363 -14.19 34.05 -27.82
C PHE A 363 -14.27 34.11 -29.35
N TYR A 364 -14.29 32.97 -30.05
CA TYR A 364 -14.21 32.92 -31.51
C TYR A 364 -15.52 32.46 -32.18
N PHE A 365 -16.25 31.54 -31.55
CA PHE A 365 -17.47 30.99 -32.12
C PHE A 365 -18.77 31.53 -31.48
N ASP A 366 -18.68 32.44 -30.50
CA ASP A 366 -19.85 32.97 -29.73
C ASP A 366 -20.81 31.87 -29.26
N ILE A 367 -20.31 30.69 -28.98
CA ILE A 367 -21.08 29.58 -28.44
C ILE A 367 -21.23 29.85 -26.93
N ASN A 368 -22.34 30.48 -26.56
CA ASN A 368 -22.71 30.71 -25.15
C ASN A 368 -23.37 29.49 -24.54
#